data_847f23254fdb1c3cdf79e994ea8b4f9b
#
_entry.id   847f23254fdb1c3cdf79e994ea8b4f9b
#
_cell.length_a   1.000
_cell.length_b   1.000
_cell.length_c   1.000
_cell.angle_alpha   90.00
_cell.angle_beta   90.00
_cell.angle_gamma   90.00
#
_symmetry.space_group_name_H-M   'P 1'
#
loop_
_entity.id
_entity.type
_entity.pdbx_description
1 polymer ?
#
loop_
_entity_poly.entity_id
_entity_poly.type
_entity_poly.pdbx_seq_one_letter_code
_entity_poly.pdbx_strand_id
1 'polypeptide(L)'
;EMLRSLVGSEMCIRDSSEIDDPQLIKLIEGCGALVVADRYCYGSFPGRQEIILSDTEDALTQVCRWYLQNTECPRQSAMHRVKYRNDHVAQLIKDFNADGAIYEQMKFCTYWSYERVIASQVMPRDYGIHMLSIDRPYISGQSGQLRTRVQAFVESLEIKKLRTAQKEEN
;
A
#
# COMPACT_ATOMS: atom_id res chain seq x y z
N GLU A 1 -10.82 28.20 -4.35
CA GLU A 1 -10.80 27.65 -5.73
C GLU A 1 -9.39 27.26 -6.23
N MET A 2 -8.32 27.85 -5.72
CA MET A 2 -6.94 27.50 -6.13
C MET A 2 -6.36 26.21 -5.50
N LEU A 3 -6.99 25.65 -4.48
CA LEU A 3 -6.50 24.43 -3.81
C LEU A 3 -6.92 23.12 -4.50
N ARG A 4 -7.88 23.15 -5.42
CA ARG A 4 -8.31 21.95 -6.17
C ARG A 4 -7.46 21.58 -7.37
N SER A 5 -6.59 22.51 -7.86
CA SER A 5 -5.75 22.25 -9.03
C SER A 5 -4.35 21.72 -8.70
N LEU A 6 -4.03 21.53 -7.42
CA LEU A 6 -2.73 21.03 -6.95
C LEU A 6 -2.79 19.61 -6.36
N VAL A 7 -3.95 18.98 -6.35
CA VAL A 7 -4.08 17.62 -5.83
C VAL A 7 -3.76 16.66 -6.97
N GLY A 8 -2.55 16.16 -6.98
CA GLY A 8 -2.14 15.02 -7.78
C GLY A 8 -2.92 13.76 -7.38
N SER A 9 -2.63 12.65 -8.05
CA SER A 9 -3.26 11.37 -7.72
C SER A 9 -2.94 10.93 -6.29
N GLU A 10 -3.96 10.57 -5.52
CA GLU A 10 -3.80 10.06 -4.16
C GLU A 10 -3.36 8.60 -4.18
N MET A 11 -2.38 8.25 -3.36
CA MET A 11 -1.72 6.95 -3.42
C MET A 11 -1.70 6.27 -2.06
N CYS A 12 -2.00 4.97 -2.04
CA CYS A 12 -1.72 4.09 -0.93
C CYS A 12 -0.47 3.26 -1.19
N ILE A 13 0.47 3.22 -0.25
CA ILE A 13 1.66 2.37 -0.34
C ILE A 13 1.43 1.07 0.43
N ARG A 14 1.54 -0.05 -0.28
CA ARG A 14 1.55 -1.39 0.30
C ARG A 14 2.97 -1.94 0.26
N ASP A 15 3.58 -2.17 1.41
CA ASP A 15 5.02 -2.42 1.47
C ASP A 15 5.44 -3.64 2.27
N SER A 16 6.60 -4.16 1.88
CA SER A 16 7.35 -5.20 2.57
C SER A 16 8.28 -4.69 3.67
N SER A 17 8.54 -3.42 3.75
CA SER A 17 9.18 -2.63 4.82
C SER A 17 9.91 -1.41 4.25
N GLU A 18 9.82 -0.33 4.84
CA GLU A 18 10.83 0.69 5.08
C GLU A 18 10.29 2.09 5.15
N ILE A 19 9.89 2.44 6.34
CA ILE A 19 9.74 3.81 6.81
C ILE A 19 11.09 4.56 6.84
N ASP A 20 12.21 3.87 6.68
CA ASP A 20 13.53 4.49 6.73
C ASP A 20 14.02 5.06 5.39
N ASP A 21 13.24 4.93 4.31
CA ASP A 21 13.53 5.58 3.04
C ASP A 21 12.55 6.70 2.67
N PRO A 22 12.65 7.88 3.29
CA PRO A 22 11.83 9.03 2.94
C PRO A 22 12.08 9.51 1.49
N GLN A 23 13.11 9.00 0.82
CA GLN A 23 13.41 9.35 -0.56
C GLN A 23 12.40 8.75 -1.54
N LEU A 24 11.85 7.57 -1.23
CA LEU A 24 10.79 6.99 -2.05
C LEU A 24 9.51 7.84 -2.00
N ILE A 25 9.09 8.27 -0.81
CA ILE A 25 7.93 9.16 -0.66
C ILE A 25 8.17 10.47 -1.41
N LYS A 26 9.33 11.11 -1.22
CA LYS A 26 9.69 12.34 -1.94
C LYS A 26 9.73 12.14 -3.46
N LEU A 27 10.16 10.98 -3.93
CA LEU A 27 10.17 10.66 -5.36
C LEU A 27 8.73 10.55 -5.89
N ILE A 28 7.85 9.86 -5.17
CA ILE A 28 6.43 9.69 -5.54
C ILE A 28 5.73 11.04 -5.57
N GLU A 29 5.88 11.84 -4.52
CA GLU A 29 5.31 13.18 -4.44
C GLU A 29 5.91 14.13 -5.47
N GLY A 30 7.20 14.00 -5.76
CA GLY A 30 7.88 14.72 -6.85
C GLY A 30 7.43 14.32 -8.26
N CYS A 31 6.65 13.27 -8.41
CA CYS A 31 5.95 12.87 -9.65
C CYS A 31 4.51 13.38 -9.73
N GLY A 32 4.06 14.20 -8.77
CA GLY A 32 2.72 14.78 -8.76
C GLY A 32 1.66 13.95 -8.05
N ALA A 33 2.06 12.93 -7.30
CA ALA A 33 1.15 12.16 -6.45
C ALA A 33 1.25 12.61 -4.99
N LEU A 34 0.25 12.27 -4.17
CA LEU A 34 0.26 12.43 -2.73
C LEU A 34 0.11 11.08 -2.05
N VAL A 35 1.01 10.75 -1.14
CA VAL A 35 0.92 9.52 -0.34
C VAL A 35 -0.01 9.76 0.83
N VAL A 36 -1.21 9.19 0.80
CA VAL A 36 -2.27 9.42 1.80
C VAL A 36 -2.40 8.29 2.81
N ALA A 37 -1.91 7.11 2.49
CA ALA A 37 -1.92 5.96 3.39
C ALA A 37 -0.75 5.04 3.11
N ASP A 38 -0.33 4.34 4.13
CA ASP A 38 0.70 3.29 4.04
C ASP A 38 0.25 2.02 4.75
N ARG A 39 0.96 0.92 4.49
CA ARG A 39 0.76 -0.35 5.14
C ARG A 39 2.10 -1.04 5.38
N TYR A 40 2.85 -0.50 6.31
CA TYR A 40 4.15 -1.05 6.71
C TYR A 40 4.02 -2.12 7.81
N CYS A 41 4.97 -3.04 7.88
CA CYS A 41 5.01 -4.13 8.86
C CYS A 41 5.04 -3.67 10.32
N TYR A 42 5.51 -2.48 10.57
CA TYR A 42 5.48 -1.75 11.84
C TYR A 42 4.81 -0.39 11.56
N GLY A 43 4.06 0.14 12.43
CA GLY A 43 3.27 1.34 12.19
C GLY A 43 1.82 1.02 11.86
N SER A 44 1.32 1.37 10.71
CA SER A 44 -0.11 1.22 10.36
C SER A 44 -0.58 -0.23 10.28
N PHE A 45 0.33 -1.17 10.04
CA PHE A 45 0.01 -2.58 9.87
C PHE A 45 -0.46 -3.28 11.16
N PRO A 46 0.26 -3.19 12.30
CA PRO A 46 -0.15 -3.83 13.55
C PRO A 46 -1.04 -2.96 14.44
N GLY A 47 -1.14 -1.67 14.20
CA GLY A 47 -1.67 -0.70 15.16
C GLY A 47 -3.14 -0.33 15.00
N ARG A 48 -3.91 -1.00 14.11
CA ARG A 48 -5.27 -0.57 13.78
C ARG A 48 -6.37 -1.08 14.68
N GLN A 49 -6.07 -2.05 15.54
CA GLN A 49 -7.05 -2.60 16.46
C GLN A 49 -6.59 -2.38 17.90
N GLU A 50 -7.50 -1.98 18.74
CA GLU A 50 -7.24 -1.83 20.17
C GLU A 50 -6.93 -3.18 20.81
N ILE A 51 -5.93 -3.23 21.66
CA ILE A 51 -5.62 -4.40 22.46
C ILE A 51 -6.43 -4.33 23.76
N ILE A 52 -7.48 -5.12 23.84
CA ILE A 52 -8.29 -5.21 25.03
C ILE A 52 -7.65 -6.24 25.98
N LEU A 53 -7.13 -5.76 27.08
CA LEU A 53 -6.54 -6.60 28.13
C LEU A 53 -7.61 -7.06 29.12
N SER A 54 -7.46 -8.28 29.62
CA SER A 54 -8.27 -8.85 30.68
C SER A 54 -7.43 -9.08 31.95
N ASP A 55 -8.07 -9.17 33.10
CA ASP A 55 -7.42 -9.43 34.38
C ASP A 55 -7.08 -10.92 34.60
N THR A 56 -7.36 -11.78 33.61
CA THR A 56 -7.21 -13.23 33.73
C THR A 56 -5.82 -13.75 33.44
N GLU A 57 -4.96 -12.93 32.83
CA GLU A 57 -3.64 -13.33 32.40
C GLU A 57 -2.68 -12.13 32.43
N ASP A 58 -1.38 -12.41 32.49
CA ASP A 58 -0.33 -11.37 32.43
C ASP A 58 -0.44 -10.53 31.15
N ALA A 59 -0.36 -9.20 31.32
CA ALA A 59 -0.54 -8.24 30.24
C ALA A 59 0.46 -8.44 29.09
N LEU A 60 1.73 -8.74 29.40
CA LEU A 60 2.75 -8.97 28.38
C LEU A 60 2.41 -10.19 27.52
N THR A 61 1.95 -11.26 28.13
CA THR A 61 1.51 -12.47 27.44
C THR A 61 0.32 -12.18 26.51
N GLN A 62 -0.65 -11.39 26.97
CA GLN A 62 -1.79 -11.00 26.17
C GLN A 62 -1.37 -10.14 24.96
N VAL A 63 -0.50 -9.18 25.13
CA VAL A 63 0.06 -8.34 24.08
C VAL A 63 0.81 -9.19 23.05
N CYS A 64 1.72 -10.06 23.51
CA CYS A 64 2.46 -10.96 22.62
C CYS A 64 1.53 -11.87 21.81
N ARG A 65 0.53 -12.45 22.46
CA ARG A 65 -0.48 -13.29 21.80
C ARG A 65 -1.26 -12.50 20.77
N TRP A 66 -1.69 -11.28 21.09
CA TRP A 66 -2.41 -10.43 20.18
C TRP A 66 -1.60 -10.15 18.90
N TYR A 67 -0.32 -9.78 19.03
CA TYR A 67 0.54 -9.58 17.88
C TYR A 67 0.76 -10.84 17.06
N LEU A 68 0.93 -12.00 17.70
CA LEU A 68 1.08 -13.27 16.99
C LEU A 68 -0.17 -13.68 16.24
N GLN A 69 -1.34 -13.42 16.79
CA GLN A 69 -2.62 -13.80 16.19
C GLN A 69 -3.09 -12.82 15.11
N ASN A 70 -2.82 -11.54 15.29
CA ASN A 70 -3.31 -10.46 14.42
C ASN A 70 -2.24 -9.92 13.47
N THR A 71 -1.04 -10.49 13.47
CA THR A 71 -0.03 -10.12 12.49
C THR A 71 -0.49 -10.52 11.08
N GLU A 72 -0.38 -9.59 10.18
CA GLU A 72 -0.70 -9.82 8.77
C GLU A 72 0.55 -10.12 7.93
N CYS A 73 1.60 -10.58 8.58
CA CYS A 73 2.84 -10.91 7.90
C CYS A 73 2.60 -11.98 6.82
N PRO A 74 3.13 -11.82 5.60
CA PRO A 74 2.97 -12.79 4.51
C PRO A 74 3.61 -14.15 4.78
N ARG A 75 4.40 -14.29 5.85
CA ARG A 75 4.82 -15.60 6.38
C ARG A 75 3.63 -16.50 6.70
N GLN A 76 2.50 -15.90 7.05
CA GLN A 76 1.22 -16.60 7.20
C GLN A 76 0.53 -16.65 5.84
N SER A 77 0.93 -17.61 5.00
CA SER A 77 0.53 -17.71 3.60
C SER A 77 -0.81 -18.41 3.33
N ALA A 78 -1.60 -18.70 4.37
CA ALA A 78 -2.92 -19.29 4.18
C ALA A 78 -3.84 -18.40 3.32
N MET A 79 -4.63 -18.98 2.42
CA MET A 79 -5.44 -18.24 1.45
C MET A 79 -6.38 -17.21 2.08
N HIS A 80 -6.99 -17.53 3.23
CA HIS A 80 -7.82 -16.57 3.95
C HIS A 80 -7.04 -15.36 4.45
N ARG A 81 -5.76 -15.52 4.79
CA ARG A 81 -4.87 -14.42 5.19
C ARG A 81 -4.46 -13.56 3.99
N VAL A 82 -4.24 -14.15 2.83
CA VAL A 82 -4.01 -13.42 1.58
C VAL A 82 -5.21 -12.55 1.25
N LYS A 83 -6.41 -13.12 1.30
CA LYS A 83 -7.65 -12.38 1.08
C LYS A 83 -7.81 -11.24 2.09
N TYR A 84 -7.62 -11.50 3.37
CA TYR A 84 -7.71 -10.49 4.42
C TYR A 84 -6.75 -9.32 4.18
N ARG A 85 -5.51 -9.57 3.76
CA ARG A 85 -4.54 -8.53 3.41
C ARG A 85 -4.97 -7.70 2.20
N ASN A 86 -5.60 -8.32 1.21
CA ASN A 86 -6.11 -7.60 0.04
C ASN A 86 -7.36 -6.77 0.40
N ASP A 87 -8.28 -7.34 1.18
CA ASP A 87 -9.46 -6.62 1.68
C ASP A 87 -9.05 -5.38 2.49
N HIS A 88 -8.02 -5.51 3.34
CA HIS A 88 -7.50 -4.39 4.13
C HIS A 88 -6.94 -3.27 3.24
N VAL A 89 -6.17 -3.59 2.20
CA VAL A 89 -5.68 -2.57 1.25
C VAL A 89 -6.84 -1.92 0.50
N ALA A 90 -7.82 -2.69 0.07
CA ALA A 90 -9.01 -2.15 -0.58
C ALA A 90 -9.80 -1.21 0.34
N GLN A 91 -9.90 -1.56 1.62
CA GLN A 91 -10.53 -0.70 2.62
C GLN A 91 -9.74 0.60 2.83
N LEU A 92 -8.40 0.52 2.92
CA LEU A 92 -7.56 1.72 3.01
C LEU A 92 -7.76 2.66 1.83
N ILE A 93 -7.75 2.12 0.62
CA ILE A 93 -7.96 2.91 -0.61
C ILE A 93 -9.31 3.62 -0.56
N LYS A 94 -10.35 2.95 -0.08
CA LYS A 94 -11.67 3.53 0.09
C LYS A 94 -11.72 4.60 1.18
N ASP A 95 -11.12 4.33 2.35
CA ASP A 95 -11.15 5.24 3.50
C ASP A 95 -10.40 6.55 3.21
N PHE A 96 -9.32 6.47 2.46
CA PHE A 96 -8.48 7.62 2.10
C PHE A 96 -8.77 8.15 0.69
N ASN A 97 -9.78 7.61 0.01
CA ASN A 97 -10.16 7.99 -1.37
C ASN A 97 -8.97 7.97 -2.34
N ALA A 98 -8.10 6.96 -2.21
CA ALA A 98 -6.90 6.87 -3.02
C ALA A 98 -7.21 6.37 -4.45
N ASP A 99 -6.52 6.91 -5.45
CA ASP A 99 -6.73 6.59 -6.87
C ASP A 99 -6.07 5.29 -7.30
N GLY A 100 -5.02 4.91 -6.58
CA GLY A 100 -4.26 3.70 -6.86
C GLY A 100 -3.34 3.31 -5.71
N ALA A 101 -2.62 2.22 -5.91
CA ALA A 101 -1.67 1.72 -4.94
C ALA A 101 -0.30 1.45 -5.55
N ILE A 102 0.75 1.70 -4.79
CA ILE A 102 2.09 1.24 -5.10
C ILE A 102 2.39 0.04 -4.21
N TYR A 103 2.69 -1.10 -4.83
CA TYR A 103 3.20 -2.25 -4.12
C TYR A 103 4.73 -2.26 -4.19
N GLU A 104 5.34 -1.94 -3.09
CA GLU A 104 6.79 -2.00 -2.95
C GLU A 104 7.23 -3.35 -2.39
N GLN A 105 8.25 -3.92 -2.97
CA GLN A 105 8.89 -5.13 -2.49
C GLN A 105 10.40 -4.90 -2.38
N MET A 106 10.96 -5.23 -1.23
CA MET A 106 12.40 -5.33 -1.08
C MET A 106 12.94 -6.52 -1.85
N LYS A 107 14.00 -6.31 -2.62
CA LYS A 107 14.71 -7.42 -3.29
C LYS A 107 15.10 -8.48 -2.26
N PHE A 108 14.95 -9.74 -2.67
CA PHE A 108 15.21 -10.93 -1.85
C PHE A 108 14.21 -11.19 -0.70
N CYS A 109 13.16 -10.40 -0.56
CA CYS A 109 12.07 -10.73 0.35
C CYS A 109 11.14 -11.77 -0.28
N THR A 110 11.39 -13.05 -0.03
CA THR A 110 10.65 -14.17 -0.63
C THR A 110 9.15 -14.11 -0.34
N TYR A 111 8.77 -13.82 0.89
CA TYR A 111 7.36 -13.83 1.30
C TYR A 111 6.56 -12.74 0.60
N TRP A 112 7.07 -11.52 0.54
CA TRP A 112 6.43 -10.43 -0.17
C TRP A 112 6.48 -10.60 -1.69
N SER A 113 7.43 -11.38 -2.24
CA SER A 113 7.45 -11.70 -3.68
C SER A 113 6.19 -12.43 -4.11
N TYR A 114 5.76 -13.45 -3.35
CA TYR A 114 4.52 -14.19 -3.63
C TYR A 114 3.31 -13.30 -3.52
N GLU A 115 3.21 -12.52 -2.46
CA GLU A 115 2.12 -11.55 -2.27
C GLU A 115 2.06 -10.55 -3.42
N ARG A 116 3.19 -10.05 -3.89
CA ARG A 116 3.27 -9.12 -5.01
C ARG A 116 2.66 -9.70 -6.27
N VAL A 117 3.02 -10.92 -6.62
CA VAL A 117 2.49 -11.60 -7.81
C VAL A 117 0.98 -11.77 -7.68
N ILE A 118 0.50 -12.27 -6.55
CA ILE A 118 -0.93 -12.46 -6.30
C ILE A 118 -1.65 -11.11 -6.35
N ALA A 119 -1.18 -10.11 -5.62
CA ALA A 119 -1.80 -8.80 -5.54
C ALA A 119 -1.84 -8.10 -6.90
N SER A 120 -0.79 -8.22 -7.72
CA SER A 120 -0.75 -7.62 -9.06
C SER A 120 -1.85 -8.15 -10.01
N GLN A 121 -2.35 -9.35 -9.76
CA GLN A 121 -3.45 -9.95 -10.51
C GLN A 121 -4.82 -9.69 -9.87
N VAL A 122 -4.89 -9.88 -8.55
CA VAL A 122 -6.15 -9.84 -7.80
C VAL A 122 -6.65 -8.41 -7.62
N MET A 123 -5.78 -7.45 -7.30
CA MET A 123 -6.22 -6.07 -7.03
C MET A 123 -6.88 -5.40 -8.23
N PRO A 124 -6.34 -5.47 -9.46
CA PRO A 124 -7.04 -4.92 -10.61
C PRO A 124 -8.29 -5.69 -11.00
N ARG A 125 -8.25 -7.03 -10.93
CA ARG A 125 -9.34 -7.89 -11.40
C ARG A 125 -10.55 -7.89 -10.47
N ASP A 126 -10.31 -8.08 -9.17
CA ASP A 126 -11.38 -8.35 -8.19
C ASP A 126 -11.80 -7.09 -7.42
N TYR A 127 -10.90 -6.12 -7.30
CA TYR A 127 -11.16 -4.87 -6.56
C TYR A 127 -11.20 -3.63 -7.47
N GLY A 128 -10.82 -3.74 -8.74
CA GLY A 128 -10.76 -2.61 -9.68
C GLY A 128 -9.68 -1.58 -9.34
N ILE A 129 -8.73 -1.94 -8.47
CA ILE A 129 -7.68 -1.05 -7.96
C ILE A 129 -6.47 -1.10 -8.88
N HIS A 130 -6.10 0.05 -9.43
CA HIS A 130 -4.86 0.16 -10.18
C HIS A 130 -3.65 0.07 -9.25
N MET A 131 -2.67 -0.74 -9.64
CA MET A 131 -1.51 -0.99 -8.80
C MET A 131 -0.22 -0.97 -9.61
N LEU A 132 0.75 -0.17 -9.18
CA LEU A 132 2.12 -0.24 -9.63
C LEU A 132 2.90 -1.16 -8.70
N SER A 133 3.51 -2.19 -9.26
CA SER A 133 4.40 -3.08 -8.52
C SER A 133 5.85 -2.70 -8.76
N ILE A 134 6.58 -2.38 -7.71
CA ILE A 134 8.02 -2.06 -7.76
C ILE A 134 8.81 -3.00 -6.88
N ASP A 135 10.03 -3.31 -7.32
CA ASP A 135 11.03 -3.98 -6.49
C ASP A 135 12.28 -3.11 -6.41
N ARG A 136 12.80 -2.93 -5.22
CA ARG A 136 14.00 -2.13 -5.01
C ARG A 136 15.02 -2.82 -4.11
N PRO A 137 16.31 -2.55 -4.31
CA PRO A 137 17.33 -2.94 -3.34
C PRO A 137 17.23 -2.08 -2.08
N TYR A 138 17.84 -2.56 -1.00
CA TYR A 138 17.92 -1.82 0.27
C TYR A 138 18.63 -0.46 0.11
N ILE A 139 19.65 -0.41 -0.74
CA ILE A 139 20.40 0.83 -1.00
C ILE A 139 19.85 1.51 -2.25
N SER A 140 19.40 2.73 -2.11
CA SER A 140 18.82 3.53 -3.18
C SER A 140 19.88 3.91 -4.23
N GLY A 141 19.94 3.16 -5.34
CA GLY A 141 20.86 3.43 -6.45
C GLY A 141 20.20 3.65 -7.82
N GLN A 142 18.89 3.45 -7.93
CA GLN A 142 18.17 3.44 -9.22
C GLN A 142 17.04 4.45 -9.30
N SER A 143 17.24 5.66 -8.81
CA SER A 143 16.21 6.70 -8.72
C SER A 143 15.60 7.09 -10.08
N GLY A 144 16.38 7.11 -11.16
CA GLY A 144 15.90 7.52 -12.50
C GLY A 144 14.87 6.55 -13.09
N GLN A 145 15.17 5.24 -13.10
CA GLN A 145 14.25 4.24 -13.62
C GLN A 145 12.97 4.13 -12.79
N LEU A 146 13.11 4.20 -11.48
CA LEU A 146 11.98 4.19 -10.57
C LEU A 146 11.08 5.41 -10.77
N ARG A 147 11.69 6.60 -10.92
CA ARG A 147 10.96 7.84 -11.21
C ARG A 147 10.13 7.72 -12.49
N THR A 148 10.71 7.23 -13.58
CA THR A 148 9.98 7.04 -14.84
C THR A 148 8.78 6.12 -14.69
N ARG A 149 8.91 5.03 -13.93
CA ARG A 149 7.81 4.09 -13.69
C ARG A 149 6.70 4.70 -12.84
N VAL A 150 7.06 5.41 -11.78
CA VAL A 150 6.10 6.10 -10.92
C VAL A 150 5.38 7.19 -11.69
N GLN A 151 6.10 8.01 -12.46
CA GLN A 151 5.51 9.07 -13.26
C GLN A 151 4.51 8.52 -14.29
N ALA A 152 4.88 7.49 -15.04
CA ALA A 152 3.97 6.85 -16.00
C ALA A 152 2.72 6.28 -15.32
N PHE A 153 2.84 5.77 -14.10
CA PHE A 153 1.72 5.28 -13.33
C PHE A 153 0.80 6.42 -12.89
N VAL A 154 1.32 7.51 -12.36
CA VAL A 154 0.56 8.71 -11.98
C VAL A 154 -0.21 9.26 -13.19
N GLU A 155 0.46 9.45 -14.34
CA GLU A 155 -0.17 9.88 -15.58
C GLU A 155 -1.31 8.95 -16.01
N SER A 156 -1.15 7.64 -15.84
CA SER A 156 -2.21 6.66 -16.15
C SER A 156 -3.45 6.80 -15.28
N LEU A 157 -3.28 7.14 -14.01
CA LEU A 157 -4.38 7.40 -13.08
C LEU A 157 -5.13 8.69 -13.44
N GLU A 158 -4.41 9.75 -13.78
CA GLU A 158 -4.99 11.01 -14.22
C GLU A 158 -5.83 10.84 -15.48
N ILE A 159 -5.31 10.12 -16.47
CA ILE A 159 -6.07 9.80 -17.70
C ILE A 159 -7.35 9.03 -17.36
N LYS A 160 -7.28 8.09 -16.43
CA LYS A 160 -8.46 7.34 -15.98
C LYS A 160 -9.49 8.24 -15.33
N LYS A 161 -9.08 9.14 -14.43
CA LYS A 161 -9.98 10.13 -13.81
C LYS A 161 -10.71 10.97 -14.86
N LEU A 162 -9.97 11.51 -15.82
CA LEU A 162 -10.56 12.31 -16.90
C LEU A 162 -11.59 11.53 -17.73
N ARG A 163 -11.30 10.28 -18.04
CA ARG A 163 -12.25 9.41 -18.79
C ARG A 163 -13.50 9.07 -17.98
N THR A 164 -13.38 8.94 -16.67
CA THR A 164 -14.54 8.67 -15.81
C THR A 164 -15.42 9.90 -15.72
N ALA A 165 -14.84 11.08 -15.48
CA ALA A 165 -15.57 12.35 -15.45
C ALA A 165 -16.35 12.61 -16.77
N GLN A 166 -15.73 12.37 -17.93
CA GLN A 166 -16.39 12.51 -19.22
C GLN A 166 -17.57 11.55 -19.45
N LYS A 167 -17.58 10.39 -18.79
CA LYS A 167 -18.68 9.43 -18.87
C LYS A 167 -19.86 9.76 -17.97
N GLU A 168 -19.62 10.51 -16.91
CA GLU A 168 -20.67 10.96 -15.99
C GLU A 168 -21.39 12.21 -16.50
N GLU A 169 -20.77 12.95 -17.44
CA GLU A 169 -21.36 14.13 -18.07
C GLU A 169 -22.21 13.81 -19.32
N ASN A 170 -22.16 12.58 -19.84
CA ASN A 170 -22.94 12.12 -20.99
C ASN A 170 -24.02 11.13 -20.59
#